data_598c4e773d63107aced26bd81323d8b3
#
_entry.id   598c4e773d63107aced26bd81323d8b3
#
_cell.length_a   1.000
_cell.length_b   1.000
_cell.length_c   1.000
_cell.angle_alpha   90.00
_cell.angle_beta   90.00
_cell.angle_gamma   90.00
#
_symmetry.space_group_name_H-M   'P 1'
#
loop_
_entity.id
_entity.type
_entity.pdbx_description
1 polymer ?
#
loop_
_entity_poly.entity_id
_entity_poly.type
_entity_poly.pdbx_seq_one_letter_code
_entity_poly.pdbx_strand_id
1 'polypeptide(L)'
;MAIATIIDALFCIPRSIKVMQISDCLPFSQNLSPAMSSSGITGAVLAPCSCTQCQHRWNCADRLTHEIASAVARDRKQLRGLASYDPLRIGDSLRWIDESVTEGGLVGAYMQADGCAGGLDAPRMYPMYGICAKLHSPAVLNFASIERWVQHRPQVEVVAADFPELEILLATPPNTDSASILLLMQRYPRISFLLCPAELQADALLCEYVEMEGRERALFRSSANGWPPAVETALQLRLSPAARQAYLFENAARLFRFSQLRSQS
;
A
#
# COMPACT_ATOMS: atom_id res chain seq x y z
N MET A 1 26.83 -0.69 -13.52
CA MET A 1 25.50 -1.26 -13.22
C MET A 1 24.55 -0.10 -13.03
N ALA A 2 23.48 -0.02 -13.82
CA ALA A 2 22.44 0.98 -13.59
C ALA A 2 21.82 0.75 -12.20
N ILE A 3 21.72 1.81 -11.41
CA ILE A 3 21.09 1.76 -10.08
C ILE A 3 19.59 1.45 -10.33
N ALA A 4 19.10 0.35 -9.79
CA ALA A 4 17.69 -0.01 -9.92
C ALA A 4 16.83 1.09 -9.29
N THR A 5 15.83 1.57 -10.02
CA THR A 5 14.82 2.48 -9.46
C THR A 5 13.84 1.63 -8.67
N ILE A 6 13.64 1.93 -7.39
CA ILE A 6 12.78 1.15 -6.49
C ILE A 6 11.76 2.06 -5.82
N ILE A 7 10.47 1.71 -5.93
CA ILE A 7 9.39 2.38 -5.20
C ILE A 7 8.81 1.42 -4.17
N ASP A 8 8.87 1.79 -2.89
CA ASP A 8 8.11 1.09 -1.86
C ASP A 8 6.63 1.49 -1.96
N ALA A 9 5.82 0.57 -2.48
CA ALA A 9 4.41 0.81 -2.77
C ALA A 9 3.50 0.85 -1.53
N LEU A 10 4.02 0.49 -0.35
CA LEU A 10 3.31 0.64 0.91
C LEU A 10 4.31 0.75 2.08
N PHE A 11 4.71 1.95 2.38
CA PHE A 11 5.51 2.23 3.55
C PHE A 11 4.61 2.67 4.71
N CYS A 12 4.36 1.75 5.63
CA CYS A 12 3.69 2.07 6.88
C CYS A 12 4.67 2.82 7.78
N ILE A 13 4.34 4.05 8.16
CA ILE A 13 5.18 4.84 9.06
C ILE A 13 5.37 4.05 10.36
N PRO A 14 6.62 3.61 10.65
CA PRO A 14 6.86 2.74 11.79
C PRO A 14 6.59 3.48 13.09
N ARG A 15 6.06 2.75 14.05
CA ARG A 15 5.91 3.21 15.41
C ARG A 15 7.13 2.84 16.21
N SER A 16 7.64 3.79 16.93
CA SER A 16 8.47 3.48 18.09
C SER A 16 7.60 2.73 19.11
N ILE A 17 7.95 1.48 19.37
CA ILE A 17 7.20 0.56 20.27
C ILE A 17 7.08 1.09 21.70
N LYS A 18 7.76 2.17 22.05
CA LYS A 18 7.88 2.71 23.42
C LYS A 18 7.15 4.02 23.67
N VAL A 19 6.41 4.58 22.72
CA VAL A 19 5.95 5.95 22.88
C VAL A 19 4.46 6.07 23.00
N MET A 20 4.06 6.57 24.15
CA MET A 20 2.67 6.84 24.55
C MET A 20 2.16 8.22 24.10
N GLN A 21 2.95 8.98 23.31
CA GLN A 21 2.55 10.30 22.83
C GLN A 21 2.66 10.42 21.31
N ILE A 22 1.66 11.05 20.71
CA ILE A 22 1.50 11.25 19.27
C ILE A 22 2.64 12.10 18.66
N SER A 23 3.34 12.89 19.48
CA SER A 23 4.50 13.72 19.12
C SER A 23 5.69 12.95 18.55
N ASP A 24 5.77 11.65 18.79
CA ASP A 24 6.94 10.84 18.45
C ASP A 24 6.84 10.14 17.07
N CYS A 25 5.69 10.25 16.42
CA CYS A 25 5.55 9.89 15.00
C CYS A 25 6.06 11.02 14.06
N LEU A 26 6.28 12.22 14.58
CA LEU A 26 6.63 13.43 13.85
C LEU A 26 8.07 13.52 13.33
N PRO A 27 9.12 13.04 14.01
CA PRO A 27 10.49 13.17 13.52
C PRO A 27 10.78 12.37 12.27
N PHE A 28 9.97 11.35 11.99
CA PHE A 28 10.21 10.42 10.89
C PHE A 28 10.09 11.07 9.51
N SER A 29 9.14 11.99 9.33
CA SER A 29 8.91 12.65 8.04
C SER A 29 10.04 13.59 7.62
N GLN A 30 10.84 14.08 8.56
CA GLN A 30 11.98 14.98 8.27
C GLN A 30 13.22 14.25 7.79
N ASN A 31 13.37 12.96 8.13
CA ASN A 31 14.53 12.13 7.81
C ASN A 31 14.25 11.06 6.74
N LEU A 32 13.08 11.13 6.07
CA LEU A 32 12.65 10.08 5.17
C LEU A 32 13.53 10.01 3.91
N SER A 33 13.74 11.13 3.22
CA SER A 33 14.52 11.17 1.96
C SER A 33 15.97 10.69 2.13
N PRO A 34 16.73 11.07 3.18
CA PRO A 34 18.05 10.49 3.43
C PRO A 34 18.00 8.97 3.69
N ALA A 35 17.03 8.50 4.48
CA ALA A 35 16.86 7.07 4.77
C ALA A 35 16.48 6.27 3.51
N MET A 36 15.64 6.83 2.63
CA MET A 36 15.32 6.26 1.33
C MET A 36 16.58 6.11 0.48
N SER A 37 17.32 7.19 0.31
CA SER A 37 18.52 7.23 -0.53
C SER A 37 19.59 6.25 -0.05
N SER A 38 19.84 6.18 1.27
CA SER A 38 20.81 5.22 1.84
C SER A 38 20.40 3.76 1.68
N SER A 39 19.10 3.49 1.48
CA SER A 39 18.53 2.16 1.30
C SER A 39 18.29 1.80 -0.17
N GLY A 40 18.61 2.69 -1.12
CA GLY A 40 18.36 2.47 -2.55
C GLY A 40 16.89 2.65 -2.96
N ILE A 41 16.06 3.23 -2.09
CA ILE A 41 14.65 3.55 -2.39
C ILE A 41 14.59 4.92 -3.08
N THR A 42 13.94 4.98 -4.23
CA THR A 42 13.79 6.20 -5.03
C THR A 42 12.42 6.85 -4.87
N GLY A 43 11.43 6.09 -4.42
CA GLY A 43 10.09 6.58 -4.14
C GLY A 43 9.40 5.77 -3.06
N ALA A 44 8.43 6.36 -2.36
CA ALA A 44 7.63 5.67 -1.35
C ALA A 44 6.17 6.16 -1.33
N VAL A 45 5.25 5.24 -1.08
CA VAL A 45 3.84 5.52 -0.83
C VAL A 45 3.60 5.39 0.67
N LEU A 46 3.34 6.50 1.31
CA LEU A 46 3.12 6.58 2.75
C LEU A 46 1.69 6.20 3.12
N ALA A 47 1.53 5.26 4.04
CA ALA A 47 0.23 4.83 4.52
C ALA A 47 0.03 5.20 6.00
N PRO A 48 -1.18 5.67 6.38
CA PRO A 48 -1.53 5.92 7.76
C PRO A 48 -1.70 4.59 8.49
N CYS A 49 -0.67 4.14 9.20
CA CYS A 49 -0.75 2.91 9.98
C CYS A 49 -1.73 3.07 11.13
N SER A 50 -2.80 2.27 11.16
CA SER A 50 -3.75 2.31 12.26
C SER A 50 -3.15 1.76 13.55
N CYS A 51 -3.36 2.49 14.65
CA CYS A 51 -2.98 2.03 15.98
C CYS A 51 -4.02 1.07 16.54
N THR A 52 -3.71 -0.21 16.56
CA THR A 52 -4.53 -1.19 17.27
C THR A 52 -4.54 -0.97 18.79
N GLN A 53 -3.55 -0.25 19.32
CA GLN A 53 -3.38 0.00 20.74
C GLN A 53 -3.83 1.40 21.20
N CYS A 54 -4.09 2.34 20.28
CA CYS A 54 -4.60 3.65 20.68
C CYS A 54 -6.09 3.55 21.03
N GLN A 55 -6.46 3.96 22.23
CA GLN A 55 -7.87 4.11 22.64
C GLN A 55 -8.61 5.16 21.79
N HIS A 56 -7.88 6.04 21.12
CA HIS A 56 -8.39 7.11 20.23
C HIS A 56 -8.05 6.83 18.77
N ARG A 57 -8.45 5.68 18.25
CA ARG A 57 -8.14 5.22 16.88
C ARG A 57 -8.31 6.28 15.79
N TRP A 58 -9.26 7.15 15.95
CA TRP A 58 -9.76 8.10 14.94
C TRP A 58 -8.95 9.38 14.86
N ASN A 59 -8.61 9.97 15.99
CA ASN A 59 -7.75 11.17 16.01
C ASN A 59 -6.34 10.88 15.45
N CYS A 60 -5.91 9.61 15.50
CA CYS A 60 -4.64 9.22 14.93
C CYS A 60 -4.71 9.12 13.40
N ALA A 61 -5.80 8.60 12.82
CA ALA A 61 -5.94 8.43 11.37
C ALA A 61 -5.98 9.78 10.64
N ASP A 62 -6.79 10.72 11.14
CA ASP A 62 -6.91 12.08 10.61
C ASP A 62 -5.56 12.80 10.66
N ARG A 63 -4.95 12.82 11.83
CA ARG A 63 -3.67 13.47 12.03
C ARG A 63 -2.58 12.85 11.15
N LEU A 64 -2.51 11.52 11.05
CA LEU A 64 -1.56 10.84 10.18
C LEU A 64 -1.80 11.18 8.71
N THR A 65 -3.05 11.30 8.26
CA THR A 65 -3.38 11.73 6.90
C THR A 65 -2.85 13.15 6.63
N HIS A 66 -3.04 14.10 7.55
CA HIS A 66 -2.49 15.45 7.43
C HIS A 66 -0.95 15.48 7.44
N GLU A 67 -0.32 14.69 8.28
CA GLU A 67 1.15 14.57 8.34
C GLU A 67 1.70 13.99 7.03
N ILE A 68 1.03 12.96 6.49
CA ILE A 68 1.38 12.38 5.19
C ILE A 68 1.22 13.41 4.08
N ALA A 69 0.10 14.14 4.03
CA ALA A 69 -0.12 15.19 3.03
C ALA A 69 0.97 16.27 3.12
N SER A 70 1.34 16.67 4.34
CA SER A 70 2.43 17.62 4.57
C SER A 70 3.80 17.09 4.13
N ALA A 71 4.10 15.80 4.34
CA ALA A 71 5.32 15.16 3.87
C ALA A 71 5.37 15.11 2.33
N VAL A 72 4.26 14.69 1.71
CA VAL A 72 4.12 14.64 0.24
C VAL A 72 4.25 16.04 -0.38
N ALA A 73 3.66 17.08 0.24
CA ALA A 73 3.77 18.44 -0.25
C ALA A 73 5.21 18.95 -0.30
N ARG A 74 6.07 18.50 0.64
CA ARG A 74 7.50 18.86 0.68
C ARG A 74 8.33 18.13 -0.39
N ASP A 75 7.97 16.89 -0.74
CA ASP A 75 8.71 16.10 -1.70
C ASP A 75 7.80 15.27 -2.62
N ARG A 76 7.08 15.97 -3.50
CA ARG A 76 6.18 15.33 -4.49
C ARG A 76 6.92 14.50 -5.54
N LYS A 77 8.24 14.62 -5.66
CA LYS A 77 9.01 13.80 -6.59
C LYS A 77 9.13 12.37 -6.08
N GLN A 78 9.48 12.20 -4.81
CA GLN A 78 9.78 10.90 -4.22
C GLN A 78 8.62 10.32 -3.40
N LEU A 79 7.68 11.15 -2.93
CA LEU A 79 6.64 10.72 -2.01
C LEU A 79 5.24 10.78 -2.64
N ARG A 80 4.46 9.78 -2.31
CA ARG A 80 3.00 9.74 -2.46
C ARG A 80 2.40 9.35 -1.12
N GLY A 81 1.10 9.58 -0.95
CA GLY A 81 0.41 9.23 0.29
C GLY A 81 -0.98 8.68 0.05
N LEU A 82 -1.49 7.98 1.03
CA LEU A 82 -2.85 7.46 1.07
C LEU A 82 -3.63 8.14 2.19
N ALA A 83 -4.89 8.44 1.93
CA ALA A 83 -5.81 8.97 2.93
C ALA A 83 -6.44 7.82 3.74
N SER A 84 -6.60 7.99 5.04
CA SER A 84 -7.28 7.00 5.88
C SER A 84 -8.79 7.06 5.70
N TYR A 85 -9.45 5.89 5.70
CA TYR A 85 -10.89 5.79 5.76
C TYR A 85 -11.36 5.26 7.11
N ASP A 86 -12.37 5.93 7.68
CA ASP A 86 -13.04 5.55 8.92
C ASP A 86 -14.53 5.26 8.66
N PRO A 87 -14.96 3.98 8.74
CA PRO A 87 -16.35 3.60 8.51
C PRO A 87 -17.33 4.10 9.58
N LEU A 88 -16.85 4.68 10.68
CA LEU A 88 -17.70 5.31 11.71
C LEU A 88 -17.87 6.82 11.47
N ARG A 89 -17.02 7.43 10.63
CA ARG A 89 -17.04 8.85 10.27
C ARG A 89 -17.06 9.02 8.75
N ILE A 90 -18.03 8.39 8.10
CA ILE A 90 -18.10 8.30 6.64
C ILE A 90 -17.99 9.66 5.96
N GLY A 91 -18.83 10.61 6.38
CA GLY A 91 -18.88 11.94 5.75
C GLY A 91 -17.56 12.69 5.82
N ASP A 92 -16.89 12.68 6.97
CA ASP A 92 -15.58 13.32 7.15
C ASP A 92 -14.51 12.59 6.31
N SER A 93 -14.51 11.28 6.35
CA SER A 93 -13.53 10.46 5.60
C SER A 93 -13.64 10.68 4.10
N LEU A 94 -14.87 10.73 3.55
CA LEU A 94 -15.08 10.97 2.13
C LEU A 94 -14.60 12.35 1.71
N ARG A 95 -14.92 13.40 2.52
CA ARG A 95 -14.43 14.74 2.27
C ARG A 95 -12.90 14.80 2.25
N TRP A 96 -12.23 14.19 3.24
CA TRP A 96 -10.77 14.16 3.30
C TRP A 96 -10.14 13.38 2.15
N ILE A 97 -10.72 12.26 1.75
CA ILE A 97 -10.23 11.52 0.59
C ILE A 97 -10.37 12.40 -0.66
N ASP A 98 -11.53 13.02 -0.88
CA ASP A 98 -11.79 13.86 -2.04
C ASP A 98 -10.80 15.05 -2.09
N GLU A 99 -10.74 15.86 -1.03
CA GLU A 99 -9.83 17.01 -0.92
C GLU A 99 -8.35 16.61 -1.04
N SER A 100 -7.94 15.54 -0.34
CA SER A 100 -6.54 15.11 -0.33
C SER A 100 -6.09 14.54 -1.67
N VAL A 101 -6.95 13.86 -2.41
CA VAL A 101 -6.63 13.30 -3.73
C VAL A 101 -6.68 14.37 -4.81
N THR A 102 -7.67 15.28 -4.77
CA THR A 102 -7.83 16.31 -5.80
C THR A 102 -6.84 17.45 -5.63
N GLU A 103 -6.56 17.88 -4.42
CA GLU A 103 -5.78 19.09 -4.11
C GLU A 103 -4.48 18.75 -3.36
N GLY A 104 -4.54 17.80 -2.42
CA GLY A 104 -3.45 17.50 -1.49
C GLY A 104 -2.32 16.64 -2.06
N GLY A 105 -2.49 16.05 -3.25
CA GLY A 105 -1.48 15.19 -3.89
C GLY A 105 -1.38 13.78 -3.30
N LEU A 106 -2.35 13.36 -2.48
CA LEU A 106 -2.52 11.96 -2.13
C LEU A 106 -3.09 11.19 -3.33
N VAL A 107 -2.91 9.88 -3.34
CA VAL A 107 -3.14 9.07 -4.56
C VAL A 107 -4.13 7.93 -4.37
N GLY A 108 -4.79 7.83 -3.23
CA GLY A 108 -5.78 6.81 -2.96
C GLY A 108 -6.22 6.76 -1.49
N ALA A 109 -7.03 5.77 -1.16
CA ALA A 109 -7.48 5.53 0.21
C ALA A 109 -6.81 4.28 0.80
N TYR A 110 -6.59 4.30 2.10
CA TYR A 110 -6.02 3.20 2.87
C TYR A 110 -6.96 2.77 3.98
N MET A 111 -7.05 1.48 4.18
CA MET A 111 -7.77 0.90 5.29
C MET A 111 -7.08 -0.33 5.86
N GLN A 112 -7.06 -0.41 7.19
CA GLN A 112 -6.68 -1.62 7.92
C GLN A 112 -7.91 -2.54 8.01
N ALA A 113 -7.90 -3.66 7.30
CA ALA A 113 -9.04 -4.58 7.21
C ALA A 113 -9.52 -5.13 8.57
N ASP A 114 -8.59 -5.26 9.54
CA ASP A 114 -8.91 -5.76 10.88
C ASP A 114 -9.85 -4.85 11.69
N GLY A 115 -9.98 -3.60 11.29
CA GLY A 115 -10.85 -2.60 11.95
C GLY A 115 -12.29 -2.57 11.46
N CYS A 116 -12.63 -3.37 10.43
CA CYS A 116 -13.95 -3.37 9.81
C CYS A 116 -14.96 -4.17 10.64
N ALA A 117 -15.67 -3.48 11.52
CA ALA A 117 -16.87 -4.09 12.12
C ALA A 117 -17.93 -4.33 11.02
N GLY A 118 -18.28 -5.58 10.79
CA GLY A 118 -19.27 -5.98 9.79
C GLY A 118 -18.71 -6.44 8.45
N GLY A 119 -17.39 -6.36 8.24
CA GLY A 119 -16.74 -6.87 7.03
C GLY A 119 -16.45 -5.82 5.97
N LEU A 120 -15.68 -6.20 4.95
CA LEU A 120 -15.28 -5.33 3.84
C LEU A 120 -16.44 -5.02 2.88
N ASP A 121 -17.40 -5.91 2.78
CA ASP A 121 -18.62 -5.79 1.98
C ASP A 121 -19.80 -5.17 2.77
N ALA A 122 -19.53 -4.64 3.97
CA ALA A 122 -20.55 -3.96 4.75
C ALA A 122 -20.98 -2.62 4.09
N PRO A 123 -22.26 -2.22 4.18
CA PRO A 123 -22.78 -1.00 3.56
C PRO A 123 -21.96 0.27 3.87
N ARG A 124 -21.37 0.35 5.08
CA ARG A 124 -20.54 1.47 5.49
C ARG A 124 -19.17 1.54 4.81
N MET A 125 -18.77 0.48 4.10
CA MET A 125 -17.52 0.41 3.36
C MET A 125 -17.67 0.88 1.91
N TYR A 126 -18.85 0.71 1.33
CA TYR A 126 -19.14 1.04 -0.07
C TYR A 126 -18.86 2.50 -0.44
N PRO A 127 -19.12 3.50 0.42
CA PRO A 127 -18.75 4.89 0.12
C PRO A 127 -17.26 5.10 -0.15
N MET A 128 -16.36 4.37 0.54
CA MET A 128 -14.93 4.42 0.26
C MET A 128 -14.61 3.90 -1.15
N TYR A 129 -15.19 2.76 -1.52
CA TYR A 129 -14.98 2.18 -2.85
C TYR A 129 -15.54 3.09 -3.93
N GLY A 130 -16.73 3.65 -3.71
CA GLY A 130 -17.38 4.57 -4.65
C GLY A 130 -16.57 5.85 -4.88
N ILE A 131 -16.02 6.48 -3.83
CA ILE A 131 -15.18 7.68 -4.00
C ILE A 131 -13.86 7.34 -4.68
N CYS A 132 -13.22 6.20 -4.35
CA CYS A 132 -11.99 5.77 -5.01
C CYS A 132 -12.22 5.50 -6.51
N ALA A 133 -13.30 4.81 -6.87
CA ALA A 133 -13.68 4.58 -8.27
C ALA A 133 -13.93 5.90 -9.02
N LYS A 134 -14.71 6.83 -8.43
CA LYS A 134 -14.96 8.17 -8.97
C LYS A 134 -13.68 8.96 -9.24
N LEU A 135 -12.71 8.89 -8.34
CA LEU A 135 -11.43 9.61 -8.43
C LEU A 135 -10.38 8.86 -9.26
N HIS A 136 -10.71 7.68 -9.81
CA HIS A 136 -9.75 6.78 -10.47
C HIS A 136 -8.50 6.54 -9.62
N SER A 137 -8.71 6.34 -8.32
CA SER A 137 -7.66 6.16 -7.32
C SER A 137 -7.79 4.79 -6.66
N PRO A 138 -6.69 4.13 -6.28
CA PRO A 138 -6.75 2.81 -5.67
C PRO A 138 -7.32 2.83 -4.25
N ALA A 139 -8.00 1.75 -3.89
CA ALA A 139 -8.31 1.39 -2.52
C ALA A 139 -7.27 0.37 -2.02
N VAL A 140 -6.53 0.71 -0.99
CA VAL A 140 -5.50 -0.16 -0.39
C VAL A 140 -6.04 -0.79 0.88
N LEU A 141 -6.15 -2.12 0.89
CA LEU A 141 -6.62 -2.92 2.02
C LEU A 141 -5.43 -3.69 2.63
N ASN A 142 -5.12 -3.42 3.88
CA ASN A 142 -4.03 -4.06 4.59
C ASN A 142 -4.55 -5.04 5.64
N PHE A 143 -4.03 -6.27 5.63
CA PHE A 143 -4.40 -7.34 6.54
C PHE A 143 -3.26 -7.62 7.51
N ALA A 144 -3.50 -7.53 8.82
CA ALA A 144 -2.48 -7.72 9.83
C ALA A 144 -2.21 -9.19 10.15
N SER A 145 -3.18 -10.08 9.93
CA SER A 145 -3.03 -11.52 10.24
C SER A 145 -3.68 -12.42 9.21
N ILE A 146 -3.21 -13.68 9.17
CA ILE A 146 -3.75 -14.72 8.29
C ILE A 146 -5.23 -14.99 8.59
N GLU A 147 -5.62 -14.98 9.86
CA GLU A 147 -7.01 -15.19 10.24
C GLU A 147 -7.92 -14.11 9.64
N ARG A 148 -7.47 -12.86 9.65
CA ARG A 148 -8.19 -11.76 9.03
C ARG A 148 -8.23 -11.86 7.52
N TRP A 149 -7.13 -12.26 6.90
CA TRP A 149 -7.11 -12.55 5.47
C TRP A 149 -8.13 -13.62 5.10
N VAL A 150 -8.08 -14.77 5.75
CA VAL A 150 -9.01 -15.90 5.48
C VAL A 150 -10.48 -15.48 5.69
N GLN A 151 -10.76 -14.73 6.76
CA GLN A 151 -12.10 -14.24 7.06
C GLN A 151 -12.64 -13.26 6.01
N HIS A 152 -11.80 -12.36 5.51
CA HIS A 152 -12.24 -11.25 4.65
C HIS A 152 -12.00 -11.49 3.16
N ARG A 153 -11.21 -12.48 2.77
CA ARG A 153 -10.97 -12.79 1.35
C ARG A 153 -12.25 -12.95 0.52
N PRO A 154 -13.27 -13.69 0.96
CA PRO A 154 -14.52 -13.79 0.20
C PRO A 154 -15.22 -12.44 -0.01
N GLN A 155 -15.09 -11.53 0.95
CA GLN A 155 -15.67 -10.20 0.87
C GLN A 155 -14.91 -9.30 -0.12
N VAL A 156 -13.60 -9.50 -0.29
CA VAL A 156 -12.83 -8.84 -1.36
C VAL A 156 -13.38 -9.22 -2.73
N GLU A 157 -13.77 -10.49 -2.92
CA GLU A 157 -14.38 -10.95 -4.18
C GLU A 157 -15.71 -10.26 -4.46
N VAL A 158 -16.54 -10.07 -3.44
CA VAL A 158 -17.81 -9.33 -3.55
C VAL A 158 -17.54 -7.89 -3.97
N VAL A 159 -16.66 -7.21 -3.27
CA VAL A 159 -16.29 -5.82 -3.57
C VAL A 159 -15.72 -5.67 -4.98
N ALA A 160 -14.85 -6.59 -5.41
CA ALA A 160 -14.28 -6.56 -6.76
C ALA A 160 -15.31 -6.81 -7.86
N ALA A 161 -16.36 -7.60 -7.56
CA ALA A 161 -17.48 -7.80 -8.48
C ALA A 161 -18.41 -6.57 -8.55
N ASP A 162 -18.66 -5.90 -7.41
CA ASP A 162 -19.52 -4.73 -7.32
C ASP A 162 -18.86 -3.46 -7.89
N PHE A 163 -17.52 -3.39 -7.86
CA PHE A 163 -16.72 -2.27 -8.36
C PHE A 163 -15.68 -2.73 -9.40
N PRO A 164 -16.10 -3.20 -10.58
CA PRO A 164 -15.19 -3.80 -11.57
C PRO A 164 -14.15 -2.83 -12.12
N GLU A 165 -14.35 -1.52 -11.96
CA GLU A 165 -13.41 -0.47 -12.41
C GLU A 165 -12.44 0.00 -11.32
N LEU A 166 -12.65 -0.43 -10.06
CA LEU A 166 -11.83 -0.02 -8.94
C LEU A 166 -10.50 -0.80 -8.92
N GLU A 167 -9.40 -0.08 -8.83
CA GLU A 167 -8.09 -0.67 -8.50
C GLU A 167 -8.05 -1.01 -7.00
N ILE A 168 -8.02 -2.29 -6.68
CA ILE A 168 -7.92 -2.79 -5.30
C ILE A 168 -6.51 -3.33 -5.08
N LEU A 169 -5.78 -2.76 -4.12
CA LEU A 169 -4.46 -3.21 -3.74
C LEU A 169 -4.53 -3.93 -2.39
N LEU A 170 -4.06 -5.17 -2.36
CA LEU A 170 -4.10 -6.02 -1.18
C LEU A 170 -2.69 -6.19 -0.59
N ALA A 171 -2.52 -5.78 0.66
CA ALA A 171 -1.32 -6.09 1.43
C ALA A 171 -1.63 -7.27 2.36
N THR A 172 -1.19 -8.45 1.97
CA THR A 172 -1.44 -9.69 2.70
C THR A 172 -0.45 -9.88 3.85
N PRO A 173 -0.82 -10.58 4.93
CA PRO A 173 0.11 -10.94 5.98
C PRO A 173 1.16 -11.93 5.45
N PRO A 174 2.35 -12.00 6.09
CA PRO A 174 3.34 -13.02 5.77
C PRO A 174 2.77 -14.43 5.84
N ASN A 175 3.27 -15.33 4.99
CA ASN A 175 2.84 -16.73 4.88
C ASN A 175 1.37 -16.90 4.45
N THR A 176 0.82 -15.91 3.75
CA THR A 176 -0.48 -16.09 3.06
C THR A 176 -0.33 -17.17 1.99
N ASP A 177 -1.33 -18.05 1.91
CA ASP A 177 -1.39 -19.09 0.89
C ASP A 177 -1.39 -18.49 -0.52
N SER A 178 -0.37 -18.86 -1.31
CA SER A 178 -0.19 -18.36 -2.67
C SER A 178 -1.36 -18.73 -3.60
N ALA A 179 -1.96 -19.91 -3.42
CA ALA A 179 -3.10 -20.31 -4.25
C ALA A 179 -4.27 -19.34 -4.11
N SER A 180 -4.52 -18.81 -2.92
CA SER A 180 -5.57 -17.80 -2.70
C SER A 180 -5.22 -16.45 -3.36
N ILE A 181 -3.96 -16.06 -3.38
CA ILE A 181 -3.47 -14.85 -4.09
C ILE A 181 -3.65 -15.03 -5.60
N LEU A 182 -3.16 -16.13 -6.15
CA LEU A 182 -3.23 -16.45 -7.58
C LEU A 182 -4.66 -16.50 -8.09
N LEU A 183 -5.57 -17.14 -7.33
CA LEU A 183 -6.97 -17.24 -7.69
C LEU A 183 -7.63 -15.85 -7.84
N LEU A 184 -7.37 -14.94 -6.89
CA LEU A 184 -7.88 -13.57 -6.96
C LEU A 184 -7.30 -12.80 -8.14
N MET A 185 -6.00 -12.94 -8.39
CA MET A 185 -5.34 -12.26 -9.51
C MET A 185 -5.85 -12.77 -10.87
N GLN A 186 -6.12 -14.06 -11.00
CA GLN A 186 -6.66 -14.63 -12.24
C GLN A 186 -8.11 -14.20 -12.49
N ARG A 187 -8.91 -14.14 -11.42
CA ARG A 187 -10.34 -13.86 -11.55
C ARG A 187 -10.67 -12.36 -11.69
N TYR A 188 -9.90 -11.50 -11.02
CA TYR A 188 -10.19 -10.06 -10.94
C TYR A 188 -9.01 -9.25 -11.47
N PRO A 189 -9.09 -8.71 -12.70
CA PRO A 189 -7.96 -8.05 -13.37
C PRO A 189 -7.51 -6.74 -12.70
N ARG A 190 -8.35 -6.15 -11.87
CA ARG A 190 -8.06 -4.91 -11.12
C ARG A 190 -7.62 -5.15 -9.67
N ILE A 191 -7.40 -6.39 -9.29
CA ILE A 191 -6.76 -6.71 -8.01
C ILE A 191 -5.25 -6.81 -8.23
N SER A 192 -4.49 -6.05 -7.46
CA SER A 192 -3.02 -6.08 -7.40
C SER A 192 -2.56 -6.39 -5.97
N PHE A 193 -1.38 -6.97 -5.83
CA PHE A 193 -0.83 -7.37 -4.54
C PHE A 193 0.45 -6.62 -4.20
N LEU A 194 0.51 -6.17 -2.96
CA LEU A 194 1.67 -5.57 -2.32
C LEU A 194 2.46 -6.68 -1.62
N LEU A 195 3.49 -7.19 -2.27
CA LEU A 195 4.23 -8.38 -1.85
C LEU A 195 5.60 -7.99 -1.28
N CYS A 196 5.96 -8.58 -0.13
CA CYS A 196 7.32 -8.48 0.37
C CYS A 196 8.25 -9.42 -0.41
N PRO A 197 9.52 -9.06 -0.66
CA PRO A 197 10.47 -9.93 -1.34
C PRO A 197 10.66 -11.29 -0.65
N ALA A 198 10.58 -11.33 0.67
CA ALA A 198 10.68 -12.57 1.43
C ALA A 198 9.54 -13.56 1.11
N GLU A 199 8.34 -13.07 0.79
CA GLU A 199 7.20 -13.90 0.36
C GLU A 199 7.49 -14.55 -0.99
N LEU A 200 8.03 -13.79 -1.95
CA LEU A 200 8.42 -14.30 -3.27
C LEU A 200 9.62 -15.25 -3.20
N GLN A 201 10.54 -15.01 -2.26
CA GLN A 201 11.69 -15.89 -2.06
C GLN A 201 11.29 -17.23 -1.44
N ALA A 202 10.30 -17.22 -0.54
CA ALA A 202 9.82 -18.41 0.15
C ALA A 202 8.89 -19.28 -0.71
N ASP A 203 8.21 -18.69 -1.71
CA ASP A 203 7.21 -19.35 -2.52
C ASP A 203 7.56 -19.28 -4.02
N ALA A 204 8.07 -20.41 -4.55
CA ALA A 204 8.48 -20.51 -5.95
C ALA A 204 7.31 -20.33 -6.92
N LEU A 205 6.11 -20.81 -6.58
CA LEU A 205 4.91 -20.69 -7.43
C LEU A 205 4.48 -19.23 -7.56
N LEU A 206 4.48 -18.49 -6.44
CA LEU A 206 4.17 -17.07 -6.45
C LEU A 206 5.22 -16.28 -7.23
N CYS A 207 6.50 -16.63 -7.07
CA CYS A 207 7.59 -16.00 -7.81
C CYS A 207 7.47 -16.23 -9.34
N GLU A 208 7.17 -17.47 -9.75
CA GLU A 208 6.94 -17.82 -11.17
C GLU A 208 5.73 -17.08 -11.75
N TYR A 209 4.65 -16.96 -10.99
CA TYR A 209 3.49 -16.20 -11.41
C TYR A 209 3.81 -14.71 -11.62
N VAL A 210 4.58 -14.10 -10.71
CA VAL A 210 5.05 -12.70 -10.84
C VAL A 210 5.96 -12.53 -12.06
N GLU A 211 6.76 -13.56 -12.39
CA GLU A 211 7.58 -13.57 -13.60
C GLU A 211 6.73 -13.47 -14.88
N MET A 212 5.56 -14.10 -14.90
CA MET A 212 4.73 -14.27 -16.09
C MET A 212 3.44 -13.44 -16.05
N GLU A 213 2.34 -14.02 -15.60
CA GLU A 213 0.99 -13.43 -15.69
C GLU A 213 0.75 -12.31 -14.68
N GLY A 214 1.36 -12.41 -13.51
CA GLY A 214 1.24 -11.42 -12.41
C GLY A 214 2.16 -10.22 -12.55
N ARG A 215 2.98 -10.15 -13.60
CA ARG A 215 4.01 -9.12 -13.78
C ARG A 215 3.50 -7.71 -13.58
N GLU A 216 2.34 -7.36 -14.10
CA GLU A 216 1.78 -6.02 -14.05
C GLU A 216 1.01 -5.70 -12.76
N ARG A 217 0.87 -6.68 -11.85
CA ARG A 217 -0.01 -6.58 -10.67
C ARG A 217 0.66 -6.89 -9.34
N ALA A 218 1.92 -7.27 -9.36
CA ALA A 218 2.73 -7.41 -8.16
C ALA A 218 3.52 -6.13 -7.91
N LEU A 219 3.46 -5.58 -6.70
CA LEU A 219 4.16 -4.37 -6.30
C LEU A 219 5.07 -4.66 -5.11
N PHE A 220 6.24 -4.07 -5.13
CA PHE A 220 7.18 -4.16 -4.02
C PHE A 220 6.66 -3.40 -2.79
N ARG A 221 6.69 -4.05 -1.65
CA ARG A 221 6.59 -3.40 -0.35
C ARG A 221 7.70 -3.89 0.57
N SER A 222 8.20 -3.00 1.42
CA SER A 222 9.11 -3.38 2.48
C SER A 222 8.38 -4.16 3.58
N SER A 223 9.14 -4.94 4.34
CA SER A 223 8.64 -5.62 5.53
C SER A 223 8.82 -4.77 6.78
N ALA A 224 8.34 -5.26 7.92
CA ALA A 224 8.58 -4.67 9.23
C ALA A 224 10.08 -4.52 9.59
N ASN A 225 10.96 -5.25 8.90
CA ASN A 225 12.42 -5.19 9.07
C ASN A 225 13.08 -3.97 8.38
N GLY A 226 12.28 -3.16 7.68
CA GLY A 226 12.75 -1.95 7.01
C GLY A 226 13.29 -2.16 5.61
N TRP A 227 13.79 -1.08 5.01
CA TRP A 227 14.19 -1.05 3.60
C TRP A 227 15.45 -1.86 3.26
N PRO A 228 16.59 -1.75 3.97
CA PRO A 228 17.83 -2.38 3.52
C PRO A 228 17.68 -3.89 3.29
N PRO A 229 17.18 -4.71 4.23
CA PRO A 229 17.04 -6.14 4.00
C PRO A 229 15.98 -6.48 2.95
N ALA A 230 14.92 -5.67 2.83
CA ALA A 230 13.92 -5.89 1.79
C ALA A 230 14.48 -5.63 0.39
N VAL A 231 15.25 -4.56 0.21
CA VAL A 231 15.91 -4.23 -1.07
C VAL A 231 16.94 -5.30 -1.44
N GLU A 232 17.79 -5.72 -0.50
CA GLU A 232 18.76 -6.77 -0.73
C GLU A 232 18.10 -8.07 -1.20
N THR A 233 17.05 -8.51 -0.49
CA THR A 233 16.29 -9.70 -0.88
C THR A 233 15.64 -9.56 -2.26
N ALA A 234 15.05 -8.38 -2.55
CA ALA A 234 14.41 -8.13 -3.84
C ALA A 234 15.38 -8.20 -5.03
N LEU A 235 16.60 -7.73 -4.85
CA LEU A 235 17.63 -7.80 -5.89
C LEU A 235 18.15 -9.22 -6.14
N GLN A 236 17.99 -10.13 -5.17
CA GLN A 236 18.37 -11.53 -5.26
C GLN A 236 17.26 -12.46 -5.82
N LEU A 237 16.04 -11.95 -5.99
CA LEU A 237 14.93 -12.73 -6.55
C LEU A 237 15.28 -13.24 -7.97
N ARG A 238 14.83 -14.45 -8.28
CA ARG A 238 14.98 -15.08 -9.61
C ARG A 238 13.91 -14.56 -10.59
N LEU A 239 13.94 -13.26 -10.82
CA LEU A 239 13.05 -12.59 -11.79
C LEU A 239 13.88 -12.12 -12.98
N SER A 240 13.30 -12.18 -14.17
CA SER A 240 13.87 -11.53 -15.36
C SER A 240 14.02 -10.03 -15.13
N PRO A 241 14.90 -9.34 -15.89
CA PRO A 241 15.02 -7.89 -15.78
C PRO A 241 13.68 -7.15 -15.92
N ALA A 242 12.82 -7.62 -16.84
CA ALA A 242 11.51 -7.01 -17.10
C ALA A 242 10.54 -7.20 -15.91
N ALA A 243 10.41 -8.43 -15.40
CA ALA A 243 9.54 -8.70 -14.25
C ALA A 243 10.05 -8.01 -12.98
N ARG A 244 11.37 -7.98 -12.76
CA ARG A 244 11.97 -7.25 -11.65
C ARG A 244 11.69 -5.76 -11.72
N GLN A 245 11.84 -5.14 -12.90
CA GLN A 245 11.56 -3.72 -13.09
C GLN A 245 10.08 -3.40 -12.89
N ALA A 246 9.18 -4.23 -13.39
CA ALA A 246 7.75 -4.08 -13.16
C ALA A 246 7.41 -4.14 -11.67
N TYR A 247 7.92 -5.16 -10.97
CA TYR A 247 7.70 -5.37 -9.53
C TYR A 247 8.27 -4.24 -8.67
N LEU A 248 9.50 -3.81 -8.94
CA LEU A 248 10.20 -2.82 -8.13
C LEU A 248 9.78 -1.37 -8.41
N PHE A 249 9.29 -1.09 -9.63
CA PHE A 249 9.10 0.29 -10.06
C PHE A 249 7.82 0.53 -10.88
N GLU A 250 7.64 -0.14 -12.03
CA GLU A 250 6.67 0.31 -13.04
C GLU A 250 5.24 0.23 -12.56
N ASN A 251 4.88 -0.85 -11.84
CA ASN A 251 3.53 -1.04 -11.32
C ASN A 251 3.17 0.04 -10.31
N ALA A 252 4.07 0.33 -9.37
CA ALA A 252 3.87 1.40 -8.39
C ALA A 252 3.85 2.78 -9.07
N ALA A 253 4.74 3.01 -10.05
CA ALA A 253 4.78 4.27 -10.80
C ALA A 253 3.48 4.53 -11.56
N ARG A 254 2.89 3.50 -12.16
CA ARG A 254 1.62 3.56 -12.87
C ARG A 254 0.45 3.83 -11.92
N LEU A 255 0.30 3.00 -10.89
CA LEU A 255 -0.85 3.04 -9.99
C LEU A 255 -0.85 4.28 -9.09
N PHE A 256 0.32 4.71 -8.63
CA PHE A 256 0.48 5.85 -7.74
C PHE A 256 1.01 7.12 -8.44
N ARG A 257 1.01 7.14 -9.78
CA ARG A 257 1.30 8.33 -10.63
C ARG A 257 2.67 8.97 -10.36
N PHE A 258 3.74 8.17 -10.29
CA PHE A 258 5.12 8.66 -10.20
C PHE A 258 5.67 9.02 -11.59
N SER A 259 5.05 9.97 -12.28
CA SER A 259 5.41 10.30 -13.66
C SER A 259 6.81 10.91 -13.85
N GLN A 260 7.38 11.50 -12.81
CA GLN A 260 8.66 12.22 -12.89
C GLN A 260 9.91 11.37 -12.64
N LEU A 261 9.77 10.14 -12.15
CA LEU A 261 10.92 9.25 -11.88
C LEU A 261 11.47 8.56 -13.14
N ARG A 262 10.74 8.61 -14.27
CA ARG A 262 11.14 7.96 -15.54
C ARG A 262 12.31 8.65 -16.27
N SER A 263 12.71 9.85 -15.88
CA SER A 263 13.65 10.68 -16.64
C SER A 263 15.12 10.58 -16.21
N GLN A 264 15.49 9.61 -15.35
CA GLN A 264 16.86 9.45 -14.85
C GLN A 264 17.52 8.12 -15.24
N SER A 265 16.96 7.38 -16.20
CA SER A 265 17.57 6.16 -16.74
C SER A 265 18.23 6.40 -18.08
#